data_87de79107e4c764a2e6019733e9cb7cb
#
_entry.id   87de79107e4c764a2e6019733e9cb7cb
#
_cell.length_a   1.000
_cell.length_b   1.000
_cell.length_c   1.000
_cell.angle_alpha   90.00
_cell.angle_beta   90.00
_cell.angle_gamma   90.00
#
_symmetry.space_group_name_H-M   'P 1'
#
loop_
_entity.id
_entity.type
_entity.pdbx_description
1 polymer ?
#
loop_
_entity_poly.entity_id
_entity_poly.type
_entity_poly.pdbx_seq_one_letter_code
_entity_poly.pdbx_strand_id
1 'polypeptide(L)'
;LCLSAKDDEAYTYNKRVSRLATVQEHYMILRALERGVPEERLAKALYVNVDAIRRRRDLLNGICPEVVEMLKNANFAAEIMRLLRRMKPARQIECVELMLSLNNFSISYASALLAATPTSQLSEPEKPKRLRGLTGEQIRRMEEEMSLVESRFKSIEQSYNSNVMHLVLARGYLAKLLGNAAVASWLQRHQPELHDEFRGIVATHSLDDAAGRG
;
A
#
# COMPACT_ATOMS: atom_id res chain seq x y z
N LEU A 1 14.02 -41.67 7.23
CA LEU A 1 14.74 -41.47 8.50
C LEU A 1 13.99 -40.41 9.29
N CYS A 2 13.25 -40.80 10.35
CA CYS A 2 12.66 -39.85 11.30
C CYS A 2 13.72 -39.54 12.38
N LEU A 3 14.12 -38.28 12.47
CA LEU A 3 14.95 -37.78 13.56
C LEU A 3 14.02 -37.37 14.72
N SER A 4 14.13 -38.05 15.87
CA SER A 4 13.47 -37.64 17.10
C SER A 4 14.32 -36.56 17.75
N ALA A 5 13.77 -35.34 17.88
CA ALA A 5 14.39 -34.23 18.61
C ALA A 5 13.56 -33.90 19.85
N LYS A 6 14.20 -33.47 20.93
CA LYS A 6 13.48 -32.90 22.08
C LYS A 6 12.81 -31.59 21.66
N ASP A 7 11.73 -31.20 22.34
CA ASP A 7 10.92 -30.00 21.98
C ASP A 7 11.73 -28.71 21.85
N ASP A 8 12.80 -28.54 22.62
CA ASP A 8 13.74 -27.41 22.56
C ASP A 8 14.72 -27.48 21.37
N GLU A 9 15.02 -28.71 20.89
CA GLU A 9 15.89 -28.97 19.73
C GLU A 9 15.11 -28.89 18.42
N ALA A 10 13.82 -29.20 18.42
CA ALA A 10 12.95 -29.18 17.24
C ALA A 10 12.90 -27.79 16.57
N TYR A 11 12.90 -26.71 17.36
CA TYR A 11 12.96 -25.37 16.85
C TYR A 11 14.29 -25.04 16.15
N THR A 12 15.40 -25.45 16.76
CA THR A 12 16.75 -25.25 16.21
C THR A 12 16.97 -26.02 14.91
N TYR A 13 16.45 -27.21 14.81
CA TYR A 13 16.47 -28.04 13.60
C TYR A 13 15.64 -27.41 12.48
N ASN A 14 14.41 -26.98 12.76
CA ASN A 14 13.54 -26.34 11.79
C ASN A 14 14.15 -25.05 11.22
N LYS A 15 14.81 -24.25 12.06
CA LYS A 15 15.47 -23.01 11.62
C LYS A 15 16.66 -23.25 10.69
N ARG A 16 17.36 -24.39 10.86
CA ARG A 16 18.52 -24.75 10.02
C ARG A 16 18.11 -25.38 8.69
N VAL A 17 17.01 -26.10 8.66
CA VAL A 17 16.52 -26.85 7.48
C VAL A 17 15.55 -26.04 6.65
N SER A 18 14.67 -25.26 7.28
CA SER A 18 13.73 -24.35 6.61
C SER A 18 13.83 -22.95 7.21
N ARG A 19 14.06 -21.95 6.39
CA ARG A 19 13.96 -20.55 6.84
C ARG A 19 12.49 -20.26 7.12
N LEU A 20 12.13 -20.24 8.40
CA LEU A 20 10.80 -19.84 8.83
C LEU A 20 10.56 -18.36 8.49
N ALA A 21 9.36 -18.04 8.02
CA ALA A 21 8.95 -16.66 7.88
C ALA A 21 8.99 -15.94 9.23
N THR A 22 9.24 -14.63 9.20
CA THR A 22 9.46 -13.82 10.42
C THR A 22 8.29 -13.89 11.41
N VAL A 23 7.06 -13.91 10.91
CA VAL A 23 5.84 -14.07 11.74
C VAL A 23 5.72 -15.47 12.32
N GLN A 24 6.09 -16.49 11.55
CA GLN A 24 6.08 -17.89 12.02
C GLN A 24 7.11 -18.11 13.14
N GLU A 25 8.30 -17.51 13.01
CA GLU A 25 9.34 -17.56 14.06
C GLU A 25 8.82 -16.91 15.36
N HIS A 26 8.09 -15.79 15.27
CA HIS A 26 7.45 -15.16 16.42
C HIS A 26 6.48 -16.12 17.14
N TYR A 27 5.56 -16.76 16.40
CA TYR A 27 4.61 -17.70 17.00
C TYR A 27 5.27 -18.92 17.61
N MET A 28 6.36 -19.41 17.04
CA MET A 28 7.11 -20.51 17.63
C MET A 28 7.76 -20.12 18.96
N ILE A 29 8.31 -18.92 19.05
CA ILE A 29 8.87 -18.40 20.32
C ILE A 29 7.76 -18.25 21.35
N LEU A 30 6.60 -17.67 21.01
CA LEU A 30 5.48 -17.56 21.93
C LEU A 30 5.05 -18.93 22.48
N ARG A 31 4.86 -19.92 21.63
CA ARG A 31 4.48 -21.28 22.04
C ARG A 31 5.51 -21.91 22.96
N ALA A 32 6.80 -21.66 22.72
CA ALA A 32 7.86 -22.21 23.60
C ALA A 32 7.80 -21.54 24.99
N LEU A 33 7.59 -20.23 25.05
CA LEU A 33 7.42 -19.47 26.31
C LEU A 33 6.15 -19.92 27.05
N GLU A 34 5.03 -20.10 26.37
CA GLU A 34 3.77 -20.61 26.94
C GLU A 34 3.92 -22.02 27.53
N ARG A 35 4.79 -22.84 26.97
CA ARG A 35 5.16 -24.17 27.50
C ARG A 35 6.17 -24.13 28.66
N GLY A 36 6.50 -22.91 29.14
CA GLY A 36 7.37 -22.72 30.30
C GLY A 36 8.86 -22.76 29.98
N VAL A 37 9.29 -22.67 28.71
CA VAL A 37 10.72 -22.60 28.39
C VAL A 37 11.23 -21.18 28.71
N PRO A 38 12.26 -21.03 29.58
CA PRO A 38 12.80 -19.71 29.92
C PRO A 38 13.43 -18.99 28.74
N GLU A 39 13.33 -17.65 28.70
CA GLU A 39 13.92 -16.81 27.65
C GLU A 39 15.43 -17.05 27.47
N GLU A 40 16.16 -17.25 28.59
CA GLU A 40 17.61 -17.52 28.60
C GLU A 40 17.95 -18.84 27.90
N ARG A 41 17.11 -19.88 28.13
CA ARG A 41 17.29 -21.18 27.49
C ARG A 41 17.04 -21.11 25.99
N LEU A 42 15.99 -20.38 25.56
CA LEU A 42 15.72 -20.10 24.14
C LEU A 42 16.86 -19.30 23.50
N ALA A 43 17.33 -18.26 24.16
CA ALA A 43 18.44 -17.44 23.69
C ALA A 43 19.70 -18.29 23.46
N LYS A 44 20.03 -19.17 24.41
CA LYS A 44 21.16 -20.08 24.30
C LYS A 44 21.00 -21.11 23.17
N ALA A 45 19.82 -21.70 23.03
CA ALA A 45 19.51 -22.66 21.97
C ALA A 45 19.58 -22.06 20.56
N LEU A 46 19.21 -20.78 20.43
CA LEU A 46 19.20 -20.04 19.16
C LEU A 46 20.48 -19.27 18.86
N TYR A 47 21.46 -19.32 19.77
CA TYR A 47 22.70 -18.55 19.70
C TYR A 47 22.48 -17.04 19.52
N VAL A 48 21.50 -16.49 20.25
CA VAL A 48 21.17 -15.06 20.28
C VAL A 48 21.17 -14.55 21.72
N ASN A 49 21.16 -13.23 21.91
CA ASN A 49 20.97 -12.64 23.25
C ASN A 49 19.49 -12.65 23.67
N VAL A 50 19.23 -12.57 24.97
CA VAL A 50 17.87 -12.58 25.54
C VAL A 50 17.02 -11.42 25.01
N ASP A 51 17.63 -10.24 24.79
CA ASP A 51 16.94 -9.11 24.21
C ASP A 51 16.45 -9.38 22.77
N ALA A 52 17.12 -10.22 22.02
CA ALA A 52 16.61 -10.65 20.70
C ALA A 52 15.36 -11.52 20.83
N ILE A 53 15.29 -12.39 21.86
CA ILE A 53 14.09 -13.18 22.15
C ILE A 53 12.93 -12.25 22.53
N ARG A 54 13.16 -11.28 23.43
CA ARG A 54 12.16 -10.30 23.83
C ARG A 54 11.63 -9.49 22.64
N ARG A 55 12.53 -8.99 21.78
CA ARG A 55 12.12 -8.27 20.56
C ARG A 55 11.27 -9.14 19.61
N ARG A 56 11.57 -10.43 19.51
CA ARG A 56 10.78 -11.35 18.70
C ARG A 56 9.46 -11.72 19.37
N ARG A 57 9.42 -11.86 20.70
CA ARG A 57 8.19 -12.05 21.47
C ARG A 57 7.23 -10.87 21.27
N ASP A 58 7.74 -9.66 21.25
CA ASP A 58 6.95 -8.44 21.17
C ASP A 58 6.79 -7.94 19.71
N LEU A 59 7.13 -8.79 18.71
CA LEU A 59 7.19 -8.41 17.29
C LEU A 59 5.88 -7.83 16.77
N LEU A 60 4.75 -8.44 17.12
CA LEU A 60 3.43 -8.09 16.58
C LEU A 60 2.66 -7.07 17.43
N ASN A 61 3.21 -6.64 18.57
CA ASN A 61 2.57 -5.64 19.42
C ASN A 61 2.35 -4.33 18.64
N GLY A 62 1.09 -3.84 18.56
CA GLY A 62 0.71 -2.60 17.85
C GLY A 62 0.65 -2.76 16.32
N ILE A 63 0.62 -3.98 15.81
CA ILE A 63 0.38 -4.30 14.40
C ILE A 63 -1.05 -4.82 14.25
N CYS A 64 -1.79 -4.36 13.24
CA CYS A 64 -3.15 -4.83 13.00
C CYS A 64 -3.18 -6.28 12.47
N PRO A 65 -4.22 -7.05 12.79
CA PRO A 65 -4.31 -8.46 12.41
C PRO A 65 -4.22 -8.72 10.90
N GLU A 66 -4.76 -7.82 10.09
CA GLU A 66 -4.75 -7.89 8.63
C GLU A 66 -3.31 -7.89 8.10
N VAL A 67 -2.46 -7.00 8.62
CA VAL A 67 -1.04 -6.94 8.26
C VAL A 67 -0.29 -8.20 8.67
N VAL A 68 -0.61 -8.76 9.85
CA VAL A 68 -0.02 -10.02 10.30
C VAL A 68 -0.34 -11.15 9.34
N GLU A 69 -1.59 -11.24 8.88
CA GLU A 69 -2.02 -12.26 7.92
C GLU A 69 -1.36 -12.08 6.56
N MET A 70 -1.24 -10.84 6.07
CA MET A 70 -0.57 -10.52 4.80
C MET A 70 0.92 -10.90 4.82
N LEU A 71 1.58 -10.75 5.97
CA LEU A 71 3.03 -10.96 6.13
C LEU A 71 3.39 -12.35 6.67
N LYS A 72 2.43 -13.23 6.93
CA LYS A 72 2.67 -14.52 7.59
C LYS A 72 3.72 -15.41 6.91
N ASN A 73 3.84 -15.32 5.59
CA ASN A 73 4.77 -16.11 4.78
C ASN A 73 5.97 -15.29 4.26
N ALA A 74 6.05 -14.00 4.61
CA ALA A 74 7.11 -13.12 4.15
C ALA A 74 8.34 -13.16 5.08
N ASN A 75 9.53 -13.08 4.48
CA ASN A 75 10.78 -12.90 5.19
C ASN A 75 11.18 -11.44 5.19
N PHE A 76 11.25 -10.82 6.37
CA PHE A 76 11.62 -9.42 6.53
C PHE A 76 12.36 -9.18 7.84
N ALA A 77 13.04 -8.04 7.95
CA ALA A 77 13.70 -7.65 9.19
C ALA A 77 12.66 -7.19 10.24
N ALA A 78 12.81 -7.63 11.49
CA ALA A 78 11.94 -7.24 12.61
C ALA A 78 11.82 -5.71 12.78
N GLU A 79 12.80 -4.95 12.30
CA GLU A 79 12.82 -3.49 12.26
C GLU A 79 11.64 -2.90 11.49
N ILE A 80 11.16 -3.56 10.43
CA ILE A 80 10.02 -3.12 9.63
C ILE A 80 8.75 -3.04 10.48
N MET A 81 8.52 -4.03 11.36
CA MET A 81 7.38 -3.99 12.29
C MET A 81 7.45 -2.80 13.24
N ARG A 82 8.67 -2.40 13.66
CA ARG A 82 8.87 -1.22 14.50
C ARG A 82 8.51 0.08 13.76
N LEU A 83 8.77 0.14 12.46
CA LEU A 83 8.38 1.29 11.63
C LEU A 83 6.86 1.32 11.39
N LEU A 84 6.26 0.17 11.05
CA LEU A 84 4.81 0.05 10.82
C LEU A 84 4.00 0.39 12.08
N ARG A 85 4.46 0.00 13.26
CA ARG A 85 3.82 0.31 14.55
C ARG A 85 3.60 1.81 14.77
N ARG A 86 4.38 2.66 14.12
CA ARG A 86 4.24 4.12 14.19
C ARG A 86 3.09 4.67 13.35
N MET A 87 2.45 3.83 12.54
CA MET A 87 1.35 4.17 11.65
C MET A 87 0.02 3.67 12.21
N LYS A 88 -1.08 4.34 11.88
CA LYS A 88 -2.44 3.86 12.16
C LYS A 88 -2.75 2.60 11.34
N PRO A 89 -3.69 1.73 11.78
CA PRO A 89 -3.98 0.46 11.13
C PRO A 89 -4.22 0.55 9.62
N ALA A 90 -5.04 1.49 9.16
CA ALA A 90 -5.30 1.67 7.73
C ALA A 90 -4.01 1.93 6.93
N ARG A 91 -3.11 2.78 7.46
CA ARG A 91 -1.84 3.09 6.81
C ARG A 91 -0.85 1.93 6.88
N GLN A 92 -0.91 1.10 7.94
CA GLN A 92 -0.12 -0.13 8.00
C GLN A 92 -0.46 -1.06 6.84
N ILE A 93 -1.76 -1.24 6.56
CA ILE A 93 -2.25 -2.08 5.45
C ILE A 93 -1.76 -1.55 4.11
N GLU A 94 -2.00 -0.28 3.80
CA GLU A 94 -1.53 0.36 2.55
C GLU A 94 -0.02 0.20 2.33
N CYS A 95 0.78 0.43 3.38
CA CYS A 95 2.23 0.28 3.29
C CYS A 95 2.66 -1.16 3.01
N VAL A 96 1.99 -2.13 3.63
CA VAL A 96 2.30 -3.56 3.42
C VAL A 96 1.85 -4.02 2.03
N GLU A 97 0.73 -3.55 1.52
CA GLU A 97 0.30 -3.80 0.13
C GLU A 97 1.34 -3.31 -0.87
N LEU A 98 1.88 -2.09 -0.68
CA LEU A 98 2.96 -1.57 -1.50
C LEU A 98 4.25 -2.39 -1.39
N MET A 99 4.60 -2.85 -0.18
CA MET A 99 5.77 -3.72 0.02
C MET A 99 5.62 -5.06 -0.68
N LEU A 100 4.43 -5.66 -0.63
CA LEU A 100 4.11 -6.93 -1.28
C LEU A 100 4.08 -6.79 -2.81
N SER A 101 3.43 -5.76 -3.34
CA SER A 101 3.32 -5.52 -4.78
C SER A 101 4.68 -5.31 -5.45
N LEU A 102 5.61 -4.65 -4.76
CA LEU A 102 6.98 -4.43 -5.22
C LEU A 102 7.97 -5.51 -4.78
N ASN A 103 7.51 -6.48 -3.98
CA ASN A 103 8.34 -7.49 -3.32
C ASN A 103 9.59 -6.87 -2.63
N ASN A 104 9.40 -5.70 -1.99
CA ASN A 104 10.47 -4.91 -1.39
C ASN A 104 10.29 -4.76 0.12
N PHE A 105 10.97 -5.61 0.88
CA PHE A 105 10.99 -5.62 2.35
C PHE A 105 12.29 -5.02 2.92
N SER A 106 12.85 -4.02 2.26
CA SER A 106 14.02 -3.31 2.79
C SER A 106 13.62 -2.30 3.87
N ILE A 107 14.50 -2.14 4.87
CA ILE A 107 14.31 -1.14 5.94
C ILE A 107 14.29 0.28 5.35
N SER A 108 15.07 0.53 4.31
CA SER A 108 15.12 1.83 3.63
C SER A 108 13.77 2.16 2.99
N TYR A 109 13.12 1.19 2.33
CA TYR A 109 11.80 1.39 1.73
C TYR A 109 10.71 1.59 2.80
N ALA A 110 10.70 0.77 3.87
CA ALA A 110 9.79 0.98 5.00
C ALA A 110 9.97 2.35 5.67
N SER A 111 11.23 2.83 5.77
CA SER A 111 11.52 4.15 6.31
C SER A 111 11.02 5.27 5.40
N ALA A 112 11.12 5.11 4.08
CA ALA A 112 10.58 6.04 3.10
C ALA A 112 9.04 6.10 3.17
N LEU A 113 8.36 4.96 3.30
CA LEU A 113 6.90 4.90 3.50
C LEU A 113 6.46 5.60 4.78
N LEU A 114 7.23 5.43 5.89
CA LEU A 114 6.98 6.17 7.14
C LEU A 114 7.18 7.67 6.95
N ALA A 115 8.21 8.08 6.19
CA ALA A 115 8.45 9.49 5.87
C ALA A 115 7.29 10.10 5.10
N ALA A 116 6.82 9.40 4.08
CA ALA A 116 5.69 9.81 3.24
C ALA A 116 4.32 9.70 3.95
N THR A 117 4.24 9.12 5.15
CA THR A 117 2.98 9.00 5.89
C THR A 117 2.55 10.34 6.47
N PRO A 118 1.33 10.86 6.16
CA PRO A 118 0.81 12.08 6.74
C PRO A 118 0.76 12.01 8.29
N THR A 119 0.92 13.14 8.96
CA THR A 119 0.88 13.22 10.44
C THR A 119 -0.44 12.70 11.01
N SER A 120 -1.55 12.91 10.30
CA SER A 120 -2.88 12.41 10.68
C SER A 120 -2.99 10.87 10.70
N GLN A 121 -2.13 10.18 9.96
CA GLN A 121 -2.07 8.70 9.86
C GLN A 121 -0.98 8.09 10.75
N LEU A 122 -0.29 8.88 11.56
CA LEU A 122 0.63 8.37 12.57
C LEU A 122 -0.09 8.00 13.86
N SER A 123 0.37 6.94 14.54
CA SER A 123 -0.11 6.54 15.87
C SER A 123 0.31 7.55 16.94
N GLU A 124 1.52 8.11 16.81
CA GLU A 124 2.10 9.09 17.71
C GLU A 124 2.64 10.27 16.90
N PRO A 125 1.77 11.24 16.53
CA PRO A 125 2.15 12.36 15.66
C PRO A 125 3.21 13.28 16.26
N GLU A 126 3.32 13.34 17.60
CA GLU A 126 4.29 14.19 18.29
C GLU A 126 5.73 13.64 18.25
N LYS A 127 5.91 12.35 17.96
CA LYS A 127 7.25 11.78 17.87
C LYS A 127 7.90 12.10 16.52
N PRO A 128 9.06 12.78 16.50
CA PRO A 128 9.71 13.15 15.25
C PRO A 128 10.04 11.91 14.40
N LYS A 129 9.79 12.01 13.10
CA LYS A 129 10.21 11.01 12.13
C LYS A 129 11.73 11.07 11.98
N ARG A 130 12.44 10.27 12.75
CA ARG A 130 13.91 10.17 12.60
C ARG A 130 14.24 9.31 11.40
N LEU A 131 14.56 9.94 10.28
CA LEU A 131 15.06 9.29 9.08
C LEU A 131 16.58 9.51 8.99
N ARG A 132 17.30 8.42 8.71
CA ARG A 132 18.76 8.50 8.57
C ARG A 132 19.10 9.42 7.38
N GLY A 133 19.82 10.51 7.64
CA GLY A 133 20.30 11.43 6.61
C GLY A 133 19.35 12.56 6.23
N LEU A 134 18.18 12.69 6.86
CA LEU A 134 17.25 13.81 6.63
C LEU A 134 17.08 14.63 7.89
N THR A 135 17.08 15.95 7.76
CA THR A 135 16.74 16.87 8.83
C THR A 135 15.23 16.95 9.04
N GLY A 136 14.78 17.32 10.25
CA GLY A 136 13.36 17.49 10.54
C GLY A 136 12.67 18.50 9.61
N GLU A 137 13.39 19.54 9.18
CA GLU A 137 12.90 20.56 8.26
C GLU A 137 12.73 20.01 6.83
N GLN A 138 13.65 19.18 6.36
CA GLN A 138 13.54 18.50 5.07
C GLN A 138 12.33 17.55 5.05
N ILE A 139 12.10 16.80 6.15
CA ILE A 139 10.94 15.92 6.28
C ILE A 139 9.65 16.73 6.23
N ARG A 140 9.54 17.85 6.96
CA ARG A 140 8.36 18.71 6.95
C ARG A 140 8.08 19.27 5.55
N ARG A 141 9.12 19.74 4.85
CA ARG A 141 8.98 20.25 3.48
C ARG A 141 8.49 19.16 2.51
N MET A 142 9.02 17.93 2.61
CA MET A 142 8.54 16.79 1.82
C MET A 142 7.07 16.44 2.13
N GLU A 143 6.64 16.54 3.40
CA GLU A 143 5.25 16.32 3.80
C GLU A 143 4.31 17.39 3.21
N GLU A 144 4.71 18.65 3.23
CA GLU A 144 3.94 19.75 2.64
C GLU A 144 3.81 19.58 1.12
N GLU A 145 4.90 19.24 0.43
CA GLU A 145 4.91 18.97 -1.02
C GLU A 145 4.03 17.76 -1.36
N MET A 146 4.14 16.65 -0.60
CA MET A 146 3.32 15.46 -0.80
C MET A 146 1.83 15.74 -0.61
N SER A 147 1.46 16.46 0.45
CA SER A 147 0.07 16.87 0.71
C SER A 147 -0.50 17.73 -0.42
N LEU A 148 0.33 18.61 -0.99
CA LEU A 148 -0.06 19.43 -2.14
C LEU A 148 -0.28 18.56 -3.39
N VAL A 149 0.58 17.59 -3.64
CA VAL A 149 0.45 16.64 -4.77
C VAL A 149 -0.80 15.78 -4.60
N GLU A 150 -1.04 15.22 -3.40
CA GLU A 150 -2.25 14.43 -3.11
C GLU A 150 -3.53 15.24 -3.32
N SER A 151 -3.58 16.51 -2.85
CA SER A 151 -4.74 17.35 -3.02
C SER A 151 -5.00 17.69 -4.49
N ARG A 152 -3.96 17.96 -5.27
CA ARG A 152 -4.04 18.19 -6.72
C ARG A 152 -4.52 16.94 -7.47
N PHE A 153 -3.96 15.78 -7.14
CA PHE A 153 -4.37 14.51 -7.74
C PHE A 153 -5.86 14.24 -7.50
N LYS A 154 -6.30 14.39 -6.24
CA LYS A 154 -7.70 14.20 -5.87
C LYS A 154 -8.64 15.21 -6.59
N SER A 155 -8.21 16.45 -6.76
CA SER A 155 -8.95 17.46 -7.52
C SER A 155 -9.05 17.09 -9.00
N ILE A 156 -7.95 16.61 -9.61
CA ILE A 156 -7.93 16.15 -11.01
C ILE A 156 -8.85 14.94 -11.18
N GLU A 157 -8.77 13.96 -10.28
CA GLU A 157 -9.62 12.75 -10.31
C GLU A 157 -11.11 13.10 -10.21
N GLN A 158 -11.48 14.01 -9.31
CA GLN A 158 -12.87 14.49 -9.18
C GLN A 158 -13.35 15.21 -10.44
N SER A 159 -12.52 16.10 -11.00
CA SER A 159 -12.87 16.84 -12.23
C SER A 159 -12.95 15.89 -13.43
N TYR A 160 -12.05 14.90 -13.54
CA TYR A 160 -12.09 13.89 -14.59
C TYR A 160 -13.38 13.09 -14.55
N ASN A 161 -13.78 12.56 -13.41
CA ASN A 161 -15.03 11.81 -13.25
C ASN A 161 -16.26 12.64 -13.62
N SER A 162 -16.30 13.92 -13.23
CA SER A 162 -17.37 14.84 -13.60
C SER A 162 -17.41 15.11 -15.11
N ASN A 163 -16.24 15.34 -15.71
CA ASN A 163 -16.11 15.61 -17.14
C ASN A 163 -16.50 14.40 -18.00
N VAL A 164 -16.11 13.18 -17.59
CA VAL A 164 -16.54 11.93 -18.24
C VAL A 164 -18.05 11.79 -18.21
N MET A 165 -18.68 12.04 -17.06
CA MET A 165 -20.14 11.99 -16.91
C MET A 165 -20.82 12.98 -17.87
N HIS A 166 -20.34 14.24 -17.92
CA HIS A 166 -20.87 15.27 -18.80
C HIS A 166 -20.71 14.89 -20.28
N LEU A 167 -19.55 14.30 -20.65
CA LEU A 167 -19.33 13.80 -22.02
C LEU A 167 -20.30 12.69 -22.40
N VAL A 168 -20.52 11.72 -21.51
CA VAL A 168 -21.49 10.62 -21.75
C VAL A 168 -22.90 11.16 -21.94
N LEU A 169 -23.32 12.11 -21.10
CA LEU A 169 -24.64 12.74 -21.21
C LEU A 169 -24.78 13.56 -22.50
N ALA A 170 -23.78 14.38 -22.83
CA ALA A 170 -23.77 15.17 -24.07
C ALA A 170 -23.81 14.27 -25.30
N ARG A 171 -23.00 13.21 -25.34
CA ARG A 171 -23.01 12.23 -26.42
C ARG A 171 -24.37 11.56 -26.59
N GLY A 172 -24.99 11.12 -25.49
CA GLY A 172 -26.32 10.53 -25.52
C GLY A 172 -27.40 11.48 -26.05
N TYR A 173 -27.32 12.74 -25.66
CA TYR A 173 -28.20 13.80 -26.16
C TYR A 173 -27.99 14.05 -27.65
N LEU A 174 -26.75 14.21 -28.12
CA LEU A 174 -26.41 14.43 -29.52
C LEU A 174 -26.79 13.22 -30.39
N ALA A 175 -26.60 12.00 -29.92
CA ALA A 175 -27.03 10.80 -30.61
C ALA A 175 -28.56 10.78 -30.82
N LYS A 176 -29.31 11.15 -29.79
CA LYS A 176 -30.79 11.27 -29.88
C LYS A 176 -31.22 12.39 -30.83
N LEU A 177 -30.51 13.53 -30.80
CA LEU A 177 -30.79 14.67 -31.67
C LEU A 177 -30.56 14.30 -33.16
N LEU A 178 -29.40 13.69 -33.48
CA LEU A 178 -29.06 13.23 -34.83
C LEU A 178 -29.90 12.05 -35.31
N GLY A 179 -30.45 11.25 -34.37
CA GLY A 179 -31.41 10.16 -34.68
C GLY A 179 -32.74 10.66 -35.20
N ASN A 180 -33.06 11.96 -35.02
CA ASN A 180 -34.24 12.57 -35.61
C ASN A 180 -33.91 13.05 -37.05
N ALA A 181 -34.49 12.39 -38.06
CA ALA A 181 -34.21 12.64 -39.47
C ALA A 181 -34.50 14.09 -39.88
N ALA A 182 -35.55 14.73 -39.33
CA ALA A 182 -35.88 16.10 -39.63
C ALA A 182 -34.80 17.08 -39.11
N VAL A 183 -34.32 16.87 -37.90
CA VAL A 183 -33.26 17.67 -37.27
C VAL A 183 -31.92 17.48 -37.98
N ALA A 184 -31.53 16.23 -38.27
CA ALA A 184 -30.30 15.92 -38.98
C ALA A 184 -30.26 16.55 -40.37
N SER A 185 -31.37 16.46 -41.15
CA SER A 185 -31.51 17.07 -42.47
C SER A 185 -31.49 18.61 -42.42
N TRP A 186 -32.03 19.19 -41.35
CA TRP A 186 -31.99 20.64 -41.16
C TRP A 186 -30.59 21.13 -40.84
N LEU A 187 -29.89 20.48 -39.90
CA LEU A 187 -28.50 20.76 -39.53
C LEU A 187 -27.57 20.61 -40.72
N GLN A 188 -27.70 19.56 -41.50
CA GLN A 188 -26.87 19.30 -42.69
C GLN A 188 -27.01 20.39 -43.76
N ARG A 189 -28.21 20.97 -43.89
CA ARG A 189 -28.48 22.06 -44.85
C ARG A 189 -28.08 23.44 -44.38
N HIS A 190 -28.26 23.73 -43.08
CA HIS A 190 -28.12 25.09 -42.58
C HIS A 190 -26.85 25.30 -41.75
N GLN A 191 -26.29 24.20 -41.17
CA GLN A 191 -25.11 24.25 -40.31
C GLN A 191 -24.28 22.95 -40.52
N PRO A 192 -23.68 22.74 -41.70
CA PRO A 192 -22.99 21.51 -42.05
C PRO A 192 -21.79 21.23 -41.12
N GLU A 193 -21.03 22.27 -40.73
CA GLU A 193 -19.89 22.14 -39.81
C GLU A 193 -20.30 21.60 -38.44
N LEU A 194 -21.39 22.12 -37.85
CA LEU A 194 -21.94 21.63 -36.58
C LEU A 194 -22.46 20.21 -36.71
N HIS A 195 -23.05 19.83 -37.83
CA HIS A 195 -23.53 18.48 -38.08
C HIS A 195 -22.36 17.49 -38.06
N ASP A 196 -21.24 17.81 -38.71
CA ASP A 196 -20.07 16.96 -38.81
C ASP A 196 -19.34 16.87 -37.47
N GLU A 197 -19.23 17.97 -36.73
CA GLU A 197 -18.72 17.99 -35.35
C GLU A 197 -19.54 17.06 -34.44
N PHE A 198 -20.87 17.19 -34.46
CA PHE A 198 -21.74 16.35 -33.64
C PHE A 198 -21.64 14.87 -34.01
N ARG A 199 -21.50 14.55 -35.27
CA ARG A 199 -21.24 13.18 -35.71
C ARG A 199 -19.90 12.66 -35.22
N GLY A 200 -18.86 13.49 -35.25
CA GLY A 200 -17.55 13.18 -34.69
C GLY A 200 -17.63 12.83 -33.20
N ILE A 201 -18.31 13.65 -32.42
CA ILE A 201 -18.52 13.42 -30.97
C ILE A 201 -19.28 12.12 -30.71
N VAL A 202 -20.34 11.84 -31.46
CA VAL A 202 -21.14 10.62 -31.30
C VAL A 202 -20.36 9.36 -31.71
N ALA A 203 -19.47 9.46 -32.69
CA ALA A 203 -18.65 8.34 -33.18
C ALA A 203 -17.46 8.01 -32.26
N THR A 204 -17.04 8.91 -31.38
CA THR A 204 -15.92 8.67 -30.45
C THR A 204 -16.30 7.60 -29.42
N HIS A 205 -15.59 6.48 -29.37
CA HIS A 205 -15.91 5.35 -28.50
C HIS A 205 -15.17 5.37 -27.17
N SER A 206 -13.99 6.01 -27.11
CA SER A 206 -13.22 6.20 -25.89
C SER A 206 -12.58 7.61 -25.86
N LEU A 207 -12.20 8.09 -24.66
CA LEU A 207 -11.46 9.34 -24.50
C LEU A 207 -10.03 9.25 -25.10
N ASP A 208 -9.48 8.05 -25.19
CA ASP A 208 -8.16 7.81 -25.78
C ASP A 208 -8.15 8.03 -27.29
N ASP A 209 -9.26 7.78 -27.97
CA ASP A 209 -9.41 8.04 -29.42
C ASP A 209 -9.44 9.55 -29.73
N ALA A 210 -9.84 10.39 -28.77
CA ALA A 210 -9.88 11.85 -28.93
C ALA A 210 -8.49 12.49 -28.79
N ALA A 211 -7.60 11.92 -27.99
CA ALA A 211 -6.25 12.44 -27.74
C ALA A 211 -5.27 12.18 -28.90
N GLY A 212 -5.56 11.23 -29.77
CA GLY A 212 -4.72 10.86 -30.93
C GLY A 212 -4.92 11.68 -32.21
N ARG A 213 -5.82 12.68 -32.23
CA ARG A 213 -6.17 13.50 -33.40
C ARG A 213 -5.84 15.00 -33.27
N GLY A 214 -4.97 15.35 -32.31
CA GLY A 214 -4.46 16.72 -32.11
C GLY A 214 -3.04 16.89 -32.64
#